data_3a8c2611501add20a8d3c51e038eca85
#
_entry.id   3a8c2611501add20a8d3c51e038eca85
#
_cell.length_a   1.000
_cell.length_b   1.000
_cell.length_c   1.000
_cell.angle_alpha   90.00
_cell.angle_beta   90.00
_cell.angle_gamma   90.00
#
_symmetry.space_group_name_H-M   'P 1'
#
loop_
_entity.id
_entity.type
_entity.pdbx_description
1 polymer ?
#
loop_
_entity_poly.entity_id
_entity_poly.type
_entity_poly.pdbx_seq_one_letter_code
_entity_poly.pdbx_strand_id
1 'polypeptide(L)'
;AQDLSEDLLNNKHASKPLEVQLDAKIEITSDLADAIKNADIILSVIATSGTRDVCEHLKSAGIKDEQILVNASKGIELPSLMRMSEVIKDVLPNQRLVVLSGPTLAKEVLQGKPTAACVACEDIETAQFVQKACNVPNKFRLYTNTDVIGVELGGSLKNVIAIASGFAHTMGLGDNCSGTLLTRGMAEIVRVSIQLGANPSTLYGLSGMGDLIATCSSPMSRNYTVGSMLAKGKKINDILAELGS
;
A
#
# COMPACT_ATOMS: atom_id res chain seq x y z
N ALA A 1 -17.58 -9.84 -8.17
CA ALA A 1 -16.23 -9.79 -8.78
C ALA A 1 -16.32 -9.80 -10.31
N GLN A 2 -17.26 -10.60 -10.91
CA GLN A 2 -17.42 -10.71 -12.36
C GLN A 2 -17.95 -9.41 -12.99
N ASP A 3 -18.93 -8.77 -12.35
CA ASP A 3 -19.54 -7.50 -12.83
C ASP A 3 -18.53 -6.32 -12.84
N LEU A 4 -17.61 -6.27 -11.87
CA LEU A 4 -16.56 -5.24 -11.81
C LEU A 4 -15.57 -5.34 -12.96
N SER A 5 -15.27 -6.55 -13.42
CA SER A 5 -14.36 -6.77 -14.55
C SER A 5 -15.02 -6.43 -15.90
N GLU A 6 -16.32 -6.68 -16.06
CA GLU A 6 -17.07 -6.37 -17.29
C GLU A 6 -17.23 -4.84 -17.48
N ASP A 7 -17.55 -4.09 -16.44
CA ASP A 7 -17.67 -2.62 -16.54
C ASP A 7 -16.31 -1.97 -16.83
N LEU A 8 -15.23 -2.46 -16.20
CA LEU A 8 -13.88 -2.02 -16.52
C LEU A 8 -13.49 -2.33 -17.96
N LEU A 9 -13.72 -3.56 -18.43
CA LEU A 9 -13.32 -4.01 -19.76
C LEU A 9 -14.11 -3.28 -20.87
N ASN A 10 -15.43 -3.13 -20.70
CA ASN A 10 -16.30 -2.58 -21.73
C ASN A 10 -16.38 -1.05 -21.71
N ASN A 11 -16.41 -0.44 -20.52
CA ASN A 11 -16.69 0.99 -20.35
C ASN A 11 -15.50 1.78 -19.82
N LYS A 12 -14.38 1.13 -19.44
CA LYS A 12 -13.22 1.74 -18.77
C LYS A 12 -13.62 2.54 -17.51
N HIS A 13 -14.71 2.14 -16.86
CA HIS A 13 -15.21 2.78 -15.65
C HIS A 13 -14.88 1.92 -14.43
N ALA A 14 -14.10 2.48 -13.50
CA ALA A 14 -13.84 1.86 -12.21
C ALA A 14 -15.01 2.19 -11.28
N SER A 15 -15.83 1.20 -10.96
CA SER A 15 -16.95 1.32 -10.03
C SER A 15 -16.46 1.52 -8.57
N LYS A 16 -17.37 1.45 -7.61
CA LYS A 16 -17.04 1.63 -6.18
C LYS A 16 -15.81 0.82 -5.75
N PRO A 17 -14.94 1.37 -4.89
CA PRO A 17 -15.13 2.63 -4.13
C PRO A 17 -14.62 3.89 -4.84
N LEU A 18 -14.04 3.80 -6.03
CA LEU A 18 -13.34 4.92 -6.67
C LEU A 18 -14.24 5.76 -7.59
N GLU A 19 -15.17 5.13 -8.32
CA GLU A 19 -16.10 5.78 -9.26
C GLU A 19 -15.38 6.74 -10.22
N VAL A 20 -14.41 6.22 -10.99
CA VAL A 20 -13.58 7.01 -11.88
C VAL A 20 -13.64 6.48 -13.32
N GLN A 21 -13.74 7.40 -14.27
CA GLN A 21 -13.54 7.10 -15.69
C GLN A 21 -12.04 7.07 -15.99
N LEU A 22 -11.56 5.96 -16.53
CA LEU A 22 -10.17 5.80 -16.93
C LEU A 22 -9.91 6.48 -18.28
N ASP A 23 -8.66 6.93 -18.48
CA ASP A 23 -8.22 7.48 -19.77
C ASP A 23 -8.38 6.45 -20.88
N ALA A 24 -8.82 6.90 -22.06
CA ALA A 24 -9.05 6.04 -23.22
C ALA A 24 -7.77 5.30 -23.70
N LYS A 25 -6.59 5.83 -23.37
CA LYS A 25 -5.30 5.21 -23.70
C LYS A 25 -4.93 4.02 -22.82
N ILE A 26 -5.62 3.85 -21.68
CA ILE A 26 -5.36 2.71 -20.79
C ILE A 26 -5.96 1.46 -21.43
N GLU A 27 -5.12 0.48 -21.73
CA GLU A 27 -5.54 -0.84 -22.16
C GLU A 27 -5.91 -1.68 -20.93
N ILE A 28 -7.02 -2.39 -21.02
CA ILE A 28 -7.53 -3.23 -19.94
C ILE A 28 -7.62 -4.65 -20.44
N THR A 29 -6.95 -5.57 -19.80
CA THR A 29 -6.98 -6.99 -20.13
C THR A 29 -7.07 -7.84 -18.84
N SER A 30 -7.70 -8.99 -18.95
CA SER A 30 -7.66 -10.04 -17.94
C SER A 30 -6.53 -11.07 -18.18
N ASP A 31 -5.84 -10.98 -19.33
CA ASP A 31 -4.69 -11.80 -19.64
C ASP A 31 -3.42 -11.19 -19.05
N LEU A 32 -2.90 -11.86 -18.03
CA LEU A 32 -1.71 -11.38 -17.32
C LEU A 32 -0.46 -11.44 -18.20
N ALA A 33 -0.32 -12.46 -19.05
CA ALA A 33 0.83 -12.60 -19.94
C ALA A 33 0.87 -11.47 -20.97
N ASP A 34 -0.29 -11.11 -21.53
CA ASP A 34 -0.40 -9.98 -22.45
C ASP A 34 -0.10 -8.64 -21.74
N ALA A 35 -0.63 -8.47 -20.52
CA ALA A 35 -0.41 -7.25 -19.72
C ALA A 35 1.07 -6.98 -19.41
N ILE A 36 1.87 -8.03 -19.14
CA ILE A 36 3.28 -7.87 -18.73
C ILE A 36 4.28 -7.94 -19.88
N LYS A 37 3.87 -8.42 -21.06
CA LYS A 37 4.75 -8.77 -22.19
C LYS A 37 5.76 -7.69 -22.58
N ASN A 38 5.34 -6.43 -22.59
CA ASN A 38 6.15 -5.28 -23.02
C ASN A 38 6.33 -4.24 -21.90
N ALA A 39 6.03 -4.61 -20.65
CA ALA A 39 6.14 -3.70 -19.53
C ALA A 39 7.58 -3.63 -19.01
N ASP A 40 8.12 -2.43 -18.85
CA ASP A 40 9.37 -2.20 -18.11
C ASP A 40 9.13 -2.21 -16.59
N ILE A 41 7.95 -1.71 -16.18
CA ILE A 41 7.51 -1.63 -14.78
C ILE A 41 6.17 -2.33 -14.63
N ILE A 42 6.07 -3.23 -13.67
CA ILE A 42 4.84 -3.91 -13.26
C ILE A 42 4.47 -3.41 -11.87
N LEU A 43 3.34 -2.69 -11.75
CA LEU A 43 2.87 -2.18 -10.47
C LEU A 43 1.86 -3.14 -9.85
N SER A 44 2.24 -3.81 -8.76
CA SER A 44 1.38 -4.71 -7.99
C SER A 44 0.67 -3.94 -6.86
N VAL A 45 -0.66 -3.83 -6.95
CA VAL A 45 -1.52 -3.15 -5.97
C VAL A 45 -2.67 -4.08 -5.61
N ILE A 46 -2.38 -5.08 -4.80
CA ILE A 46 -3.30 -6.17 -4.45
C ILE A 46 -3.44 -6.32 -2.94
N ALA A 47 -4.44 -7.09 -2.51
CA ALA A 47 -4.55 -7.45 -1.10
C ALA A 47 -3.34 -8.30 -0.67
N THR A 48 -2.82 -8.06 0.53
CA THR A 48 -1.66 -8.77 1.09
C THR A 48 -1.79 -10.29 1.01
N SER A 49 -2.99 -10.82 1.30
CA SER A 49 -3.29 -12.25 1.26
C SER A 49 -3.19 -12.88 -0.14
N GLY A 50 -3.24 -12.08 -1.21
CA GLY A 50 -3.13 -12.54 -2.60
C GLY A 50 -1.74 -12.37 -3.20
N THR A 51 -0.77 -11.84 -2.46
CA THR A 51 0.55 -11.49 -3.04
C THR A 51 1.28 -12.72 -3.54
N ARG A 52 1.31 -13.80 -2.79
CA ARG A 52 1.97 -15.05 -3.18
C ARG A 52 1.36 -15.64 -4.45
N ASP A 53 0.03 -15.77 -4.48
CA ASP A 53 -0.70 -16.33 -5.64
C ASP A 53 -0.47 -15.50 -6.90
N VAL A 54 -0.47 -14.17 -6.78
CA VAL A 54 -0.17 -13.29 -7.93
C VAL A 54 1.27 -13.44 -8.39
N CYS A 55 2.24 -13.63 -7.50
CA CYS A 55 3.62 -13.91 -7.88
C CYS A 55 3.75 -15.24 -8.62
N GLU A 56 3.05 -16.29 -8.20
CA GLU A 56 3.01 -17.57 -8.93
C GLU A 56 2.37 -17.42 -10.33
N HIS A 57 1.32 -16.62 -10.45
CA HIS A 57 0.72 -16.30 -11.74
C HIS A 57 1.68 -15.47 -12.62
N LEU A 58 2.39 -14.48 -12.08
CA LEU A 58 3.41 -13.72 -12.82
C LEU A 58 4.54 -14.63 -13.32
N LYS A 59 5.00 -15.56 -12.48
CA LYS A 59 5.99 -16.57 -12.85
C LYS A 59 5.50 -17.44 -14.01
N SER A 60 4.27 -17.93 -13.91
CA SER A 60 3.62 -18.75 -14.95
C SER A 60 3.38 -17.98 -16.26
N ALA A 61 3.10 -16.67 -16.15
CA ALA A 61 2.93 -15.77 -17.29
C ALA A 61 4.25 -15.35 -17.95
N GLY A 62 5.41 -15.74 -17.37
CA GLY A 62 6.72 -15.49 -17.94
C GLY A 62 7.26 -14.08 -17.67
N ILE A 63 7.05 -13.55 -16.46
CA ILE A 63 7.73 -12.32 -16.02
C ILE A 63 9.25 -12.48 -16.18
N LYS A 64 9.91 -11.44 -16.66
CA LYS A 64 11.34 -11.46 -16.94
C LYS A 64 12.14 -10.80 -15.83
N ASP A 65 13.35 -11.29 -15.56
CA ASP A 65 14.22 -10.77 -14.49
C ASP A 65 14.58 -9.28 -14.65
N GLU A 66 14.64 -8.78 -15.89
CA GLU A 66 14.91 -7.37 -16.19
C GLU A 66 13.73 -6.44 -15.93
N GLN A 67 12.49 -6.95 -15.90
CA GLN A 67 11.30 -6.15 -15.58
C GLN A 67 11.32 -5.76 -14.09
N ILE A 68 10.87 -4.55 -13.78
CA ILE A 68 10.84 -4.06 -12.39
C ILE A 68 9.45 -4.31 -11.81
N LEU A 69 9.37 -5.13 -10.78
CA LEU A 69 8.14 -5.32 -10.00
C LEU A 69 8.07 -4.28 -8.88
N VAL A 70 7.12 -3.37 -8.95
CA VAL A 70 6.85 -2.37 -7.91
C VAL A 70 5.71 -2.86 -7.04
N ASN A 71 5.98 -3.19 -5.78
CA ASN A 71 4.95 -3.61 -4.83
C ASN A 71 4.46 -2.43 -4.01
N ALA A 72 3.15 -2.17 -4.03
CA ALA A 72 2.48 -1.17 -3.20
C ALA A 72 1.56 -1.78 -2.12
N SER A 73 1.51 -3.11 -2.00
CA SER A 73 0.75 -3.82 -0.96
C SER A 73 1.42 -3.63 0.40
N LYS A 74 0.62 -3.33 1.42
CA LYS A 74 1.10 -3.04 2.78
C LYS A 74 0.59 -4.10 3.74
N GLY A 75 1.49 -4.87 4.33
CA GLY A 75 1.12 -5.91 5.28
C GLY A 75 2.20 -6.97 5.46
N ILE A 76 1.83 -7.99 6.21
CA ILE A 76 2.66 -9.15 6.55
C ILE A 76 1.84 -10.39 6.21
N GLU A 77 2.44 -11.37 5.55
CA GLU A 77 1.79 -12.63 5.22
C GLU A 77 1.56 -13.47 6.46
N LEU A 78 0.39 -14.09 6.58
CA LEU A 78 0.09 -15.08 7.60
C LEU A 78 -0.04 -16.47 6.96
N PRO A 79 0.50 -17.52 7.58
CA PRO A 79 1.17 -17.57 8.90
C PRO A 79 2.69 -17.35 8.86
N SER A 80 3.32 -17.14 7.69
CA SER A 80 4.78 -17.11 7.54
C SER A 80 5.44 -15.93 8.28
N LEU A 81 4.71 -14.85 8.54
CA LEU A 81 5.18 -13.57 9.07
C LEU A 81 6.19 -12.85 8.14
N MET A 82 6.24 -13.23 6.88
CA MET A 82 7.07 -12.59 5.86
C MET A 82 6.53 -11.22 5.48
N ARG A 83 7.44 -10.25 5.29
CA ARG A 83 7.14 -8.99 4.62
C ARG A 83 6.83 -9.28 3.14
N MET A 84 6.12 -8.38 2.48
CA MET A 84 5.75 -8.58 1.07
C MET A 84 6.96 -8.76 0.15
N SER A 85 8.05 -8.04 0.39
CA SER A 85 9.29 -8.23 -0.36
C SER A 85 9.89 -9.62 -0.20
N GLU A 86 9.80 -10.21 0.99
CA GLU A 86 10.26 -11.58 1.26
C GLU A 86 9.36 -12.60 0.55
N VAL A 87 8.04 -12.43 0.60
CA VAL A 87 7.08 -13.27 -0.14
C VAL A 87 7.35 -13.25 -1.65
N ILE A 88 7.58 -12.04 -2.21
CA ILE A 88 7.87 -11.88 -3.63
C ILE A 88 9.20 -12.57 -3.99
N LYS A 89 10.25 -12.38 -3.18
CA LYS A 89 11.56 -12.99 -3.40
C LYS A 89 11.57 -14.51 -3.21
N ASP A 90 10.70 -15.05 -2.37
CA ASP A 90 10.52 -16.51 -2.20
C ASP A 90 9.99 -17.17 -3.49
N VAL A 91 9.09 -16.50 -4.20
CA VAL A 91 8.50 -17.00 -5.47
C VAL A 91 9.33 -16.61 -6.69
N LEU A 92 9.83 -15.37 -6.72
CA LEU A 92 10.56 -14.72 -7.81
C LEU A 92 11.94 -14.23 -7.32
N PRO A 93 12.91 -15.13 -7.08
CA PRO A 93 14.16 -14.80 -6.38
C PRO A 93 15.05 -13.79 -7.11
N ASN A 94 15.02 -13.77 -8.44
CA ASN A 94 15.85 -12.88 -9.27
C ASN A 94 15.15 -11.56 -9.62
N GLN A 95 13.87 -11.40 -9.27
CA GLN A 95 13.09 -10.26 -9.69
C GLN A 95 13.66 -8.94 -9.16
N ARG A 96 13.81 -7.95 -10.03
CA ARG A 96 14.09 -6.56 -9.62
C ARG A 96 12.85 -6.01 -8.91
N LEU A 97 12.98 -5.80 -7.61
CA LEU A 97 11.86 -5.44 -6.74
C LEU A 97 12.03 -4.05 -6.15
N VAL A 98 11.00 -3.23 -6.28
CA VAL A 98 10.88 -1.92 -5.64
C VAL A 98 9.64 -1.92 -4.76
N VAL A 99 9.73 -1.36 -3.56
CA VAL A 99 8.60 -1.16 -2.67
C VAL A 99 8.14 0.29 -2.71
N LEU A 100 6.85 0.51 -2.90
CA LEU A 100 6.22 1.83 -2.86
C LEU A 100 5.36 1.94 -1.60
N SER A 101 5.63 2.94 -0.76
CA SER A 101 4.86 3.20 0.45
C SER A 101 4.86 4.69 0.82
N GLY A 102 3.82 5.13 1.53
CA GLY A 102 3.64 6.52 1.94
C GLY A 102 2.17 6.90 2.05
N PRO A 103 1.84 8.16 2.36
CA PRO A 103 0.47 8.66 2.49
C PRO A 103 -0.18 8.78 1.10
N THR A 104 -0.77 7.70 0.62
CA THR A 104 -1.33 7.55 -0.73
C THR A 104 -2.81 7.14 -0.67
N LEU A 105 -3.67 7.96 -0.10
CA LEU A 105 -5.10 7.73 -0.10
C LEU A 105 -5.64 7.82 -1.53
N ALA A 106 -6.11 6.69 -2.07
CA ALA A 106 -6.43 6.54 -3.49
C ALA A 106 -7.38 7.62 -4.04
N LYS A 107 -8.43 7.99 -3.28
CA LYS A 107 -9.36 9.04 -3.68
C LYS A 107 -8.68 10.41 -3.83
N GLU A 108 -7.73 10.74 -2.98
CA GLU A 108 -7.00 12.00 -3.08
C GLU A 108 -6.03 12.02 -4.25
N VAL A 109 -5.32 10.92 -4.49
CA VAL A 109 -4.45 10.75 -5.67
C VAL A 109 -5.25 10.92 -6.95
N LEU A 110 -6.41 10.26 -7.07
CA LEU A 110 -7.31 10.39 -8.23
C LEU A 110 -7.83 11.81 -8.44
N GLN A 111 -8.09 12.54 -7.35
CA GLN A 111 -8.49 13.96 -7.41
C GLN A 111 -7.33 14.89 -7.78
N GLY A 112 -6.13 14.36 -7.98
CA GLY A 112 -4.93 15.15 -8.29
C GLY A 112 -4.43 16.01 -7.14
N LYS A 113 -4.80 15.68 -5.88
CA LYS A 113 -4.27 16.37 -4.71
C LYS A 113 -2.78 16.08 -4.56
N PRO A 114 -1.97 17.06 -4.13
CA PRO A 114 -0.54 16.88 -3.92
C PRO A 114 -0.28 15.70 -2.99
N THR A 115 0.45 14.71 -3.50
CA THR A 115 0.76 13.48 -2.80
C THR A 115 2.26 13.19 -2.92
N ALA A 116 2.86 12.69 -1.84
CA ALA A 116 4.24 12.24 -1.87
C ALA A 116 4.34 10.83 -1.26
N ALA A 117 5.21 10.01 -1.85
CA ALA A 117 5.48 8.65 -1.38
C ALA A 117 6.97 8.32 -1.49
N CYS A 118 7.36 7.16 -0.97
CA CYS A 118 8.70 6.62 -1.05
C CYS A 118 8.72 5.40 -1.97
N VAL A 119 9.75 5.31 -2.81
CA VAL A 119 10.11 4.09 -3.55
C VAL A 119 11.45 3.58 -3.03
N ALA A 120 11.47 2.34 -2.55
CA ALA A 120 12.63 1.73 -1.93
C ALA A 120 13.12 0.51 -2.71
N CYS A 121 14.43 0.50 -2.97
CA CYS A 121 15.14 -0.62 -3.55
C CYS A 121 16.57 -0.59 -3.02
N GLU A 122 17.17 -1.75 -2.73
CA GLU A 122 18.58 -1.84 -2.34
C GLU A 122 19.50 -1.24 -3.43
N ASP A 123 19.14 -1.45 -4.72
CA ASP A 123 19.76 -0.76 -5.83
C ASP A 123 19.09 0.62 -6.05
N ILE A 124 19.84 1.68 -5.71
CA ILE A 124 19.34 3.06 -5.82
C ILE A 124 19.02 3.49 -7.26
N GLU A 125 19.71 2.95 -8.25
CA GLU A 125 19.48 3.28 -9.67
C GLU A 125 18.12 2.75 -10.12
N THR A 126 17.74 1.55 -9.69
CA THR A 126 16.40 1.00 -9.90
C THR A 126 15.31 1.84 -9.23
N ALA A 127 15.53 2.29 -7.99
CA ALA A 127 14.60 3.19 -7.32
C ALA A 127 14.46 4.54 -8.06
N GLN A 128 15.55 5.11 -8.53
CA GLN A 128 15.56 6.36 -9.32
C GLN A 128 14.87 6.21 -10.67
N PHE A 129 15.02 5.06 -11.34
CA PHE A 129 14.32 4.76 -12.59
C PHE A 129 12.80 4.78 -12.37
N VAL A 130 12.31 4.06 -11.35
CA VAL A 130 10.88 4.06 -10.98
C VAL A 130 10.40 5.45 -10.56
N GLN A 131 11.19 6.17 -9.76
CA GLN A 131 10.90 7.54 -9.38
C GLN A 131 10.67 8.41 -10.62
N LYS A 132 11.60 8.38 -11.58
CA LYS A 132 11.51 9.18 -12.80
C LYS A 132 10.30 8.82 -13.65
N ALA A 133 9.99 7.53 -13.78
CA ALA A 133 8.86 7.03 -14.57
C ALA A 133 7.50 7.40 -13.96
N CYS A 134 7.39 7.38 -12.62
CA CYS A 134 6.10 7.53 -11.93
C CYS A 134 5.86 8.93 -11.34
N ASN A 135 6.85 9.84 -11.37
CA ASN A 135 6.64 11.22 -10.90
C ASN A 135 5.68 11.98 -11.82
N VAL A 136 4.68 12.63 -11.20
CA VAL A 136 3.77 13.55 -11.89
C VAL A 136 3.96 14.94 -11.28
N PRO A 137 4.47 15.93 -12.03
CA PRO A 137 4.73 17.28 -11.53
C PRO A 137 3.51 17.87 -10.81
N ASN A 138 3.74 18.43 -9.62
CA ASN A 138 2.74 19.08 -8.77
C ASN A 138 1.59 18.17 -8.26
N LYS A 139 1.57 16.87 -8.59
CA LYS A 139 0.51 15.94 -8.17
C LYS A 139 1.04 14.77 -7.38
N PHE A 140 2.03 14.05 -7.92
CA PHE A 140 2.55 12.83 -7.28
C PHE A 140 4.08 12.85 -7.30
N ARG A 141 4.68 12.99 -6.12
CA ARG A 141 6.14 13.07 -5.97
C ARG A 141 6.67 11.85 -5.23
N LEU A 142 7.62 11.17 -5.84
CA LEU A 142 8.32 10.03 -5.25
C LEU A 142 9.69 10.45 -4.73
N TYR A 143 10.09 9.89 -3.58
CA TYR A 143 11.41 10.00 -2.99
C TYR A 143 12.04 8.62 -2.93
N THR A 144 13.32 8.52 -3.26
CA THR A 144 14.04 7.25 -3.25
C THR A 144 14.58 6.92 -1.86
N ASN A 145 14.69 5.63 -1.56
CA ASN A 145 15.30 5.10 -0.33
C ASN A 145 15.96 3.74 -0.66
N THR A 146 16.96 3.36 0.13
CA THR A 146 17.59 2.03 0.04
C THR A 146 17.14 1.09 1.16
N ASP A 147 16.46 1.60 2.18
CA ASP A 147 15.92 0.81 3.29
C ASP A 147 14.54 0.24 2.96
N VAL A 148 14.51 -0.87 2.23
CA VAL A 148 13.29 -1.60 1.87
C VAL A 148 12.53 -2.04 3.12
N ILE A 149 13.24 -2.52 4.15
CA ILE A 149 12.66 -3.02 5.40
C ILE A 149 11.88 -1.91 6.12
N GLY A 150 12.51 -0.76 6.30
CA GLY A 150 11.88 0.36 6.99
C GLY A 150 10.68 0.92 6.24
N VAL A 151 10.74 0.99 4.90
CA VAL A 151 9.63 1.46 4.06
C VAL A 151 8.43 0.51 4.13
N GLU A 152 8.64 -0.82 4.13
CA GLU A 152 7.57 -1.81 4.28
C GLU A 152 6.94 -1.81 5.68
N LEU A 153 7.78 -1.85 6.73
CA LEU A 153 7.30 -1.96 8.10
C LEU A 153 6.54 -0.70 8.54
N GLY A 154 7.01 0.48 8.13
CA GLY A 154 6.29 1.74 8.39
C GLY A 154 4.87 1.71 7.83
N GLY A 155 4.71 1.27 6.58
CA GLY A 155 3.40 1.17 5.93
C GLY A 155 2.52 0.03 6.46
N SER A 156 3.11 -1.06 6.96
CA SER A 156 2.37 -2.24 7.42
C SER A 156 1.90 -2.11 8.87
N LEU A 157 2.78 -1.69 9.78
CA LEU A 157 2.50 -1.67 11.22
C LEU A 157 1.56 -0.55 11.66
N LYS A 158 1.48 0.55 10.91
CA LYS A 158 0.58 1.67 11.21
C LYS A 158 -0.90 1.29 11.30
N ASN A 159 -1.31 0.22 10.63
CA ASN A 159 -2.73 -0.14 10.50
C ASN A 159 -3.38 -0.46 11.85
N VAL A 160 -2.62 -1.03 12.79
CA VAL A 160 -3.09 -1.29 14.16
C VAL A 160 -3.39 0.03 14.88
N ILE A 161 -2.50 1.02 14.72
CA ILE A 161 -2.66 2.35 15.34
C ILE A 161 -3.85 3.10 14.71
N ALA A 162 -4.07 2.93 13.40
CA ALA A 162 -5.22 3.53 12.72
C ALA A 162 -6.56 3.00 13.24
N ILE A 163 -6.67 1.72 13.55
CA ILE A 163 -7.87 1.13 14.19
C ILE A 163 -8.09 1.78 15.56
N ALA A 164 -7.05 1.84 16.40
CA ALA A 164 -7.12 2.46 17.71
C ALA A 164 -7.48 3.96 17.63
N SER A 165 -6.96 4.67 16.62
CA SER A 165 -7.25 6.09 16.40
C SER A 165 -8.72 6.33 16.02
N GLY A 166 -9.27 5.52 15.10
CA GLY A 166 -10.69 5.60 14.74
C GLY A 166 -11.62 5.32 15.93
N PHE A 167 -11.24 4.35 16.77
CA PHE A 167 -11.95 4.05 18.02
C PHE A 167 -11.91 5.23 19.00
N ALA A 168 -10.73 5.74 19.31
CA ALA A 168 -10.52 6.85 20.26
C ALA A 168 -11.27 8.13 19.81
N HIS A 169 -11.20 8.46 18.53
CA HIS A 169 -11.90 9.61 17.97
C HIS A 169 -13.42 9.46 18.12
N THR A 170 -13.97 8.29 17.80
CA THR A 170 -15.42 8.05 17.89
C THR A 170 -15.92 8.06 19.32
N MET A 171 -15.09 7.65 20.28
CA MET A 171 -15.37 7.74 21.72
C MET A 171 -15.25 9.17 22.27
N GLY A 172 -14.83 10.15 21.46
CA GLY A 172 -14.69 11.54 21.90
C GLY A 172 -13.55 11.79 22.87
N LEU A 173 -12.44 11.00 22.82
CA LEU A 173 -11.34 11.09 23.78
C LEU A 173 -10.43 12.32 23.57
N GLY A 174 -10.66 13.11 22.54
CA GLY A 174 -10.03 14.40 22.29
C GLY A 174 -8.63 14.32 21.67
N ASP A 175 -8.09 15.53 21.39
CA ASP A 175 -6.83 15.68 20.63
C ASP A 175 -5.58 15.27 21.42
N ASN A 176 -5.57 15.46 22.75
CA ASN A 176 -4.48 15.01 23.60
C ASN A 176 -4.33 13.49 23.55
N CYS A 177 -5.43 12.74 23.57
CA CYS A 177 -5.42 11.29 23.40
C CYS A 177 -4.90 10.90 22.00
N SER A 178 -5.36 11.58 20.97
CA SER A 178 -4.89 11.35 19.59
C SER A 178 -3.39 11.58 19.46
N GLY A 179 -2.87 12.69 19.97
CA GLY A 179 -1.42 12.98 19.97
C GLY A 179 -0.62 11.93 20.72
N THR A 180 -1.11 11.52 21.91
CA THR A 180 -0.47 10.46 22.72
C THR A 180 -0.45 9.13 21.98
N LEU A 181 -1.58 8.73 21.39
CA LEU A 181 -1.72 7.46 20.65
C LEU A 181 -0.75 7.40 19.46
N LEU A 182 -0.70 8.46 18.65
CA LEU A 182 0.19 8.53 17.49
C LEU A 182 1.66 8.48 17.90
N THR A 183 2.06 9.26 18.94
CA THR A 183 3.44 9.31 19.42
C THR A 183 3.86 7.96 20.01
N ARG A 184 3.02 7.36 20.84
CA ARG A 184 3.32 6.05 21.44
C ARG A 184 3.30 4.94 20.39
N GLY A 185 2.32 4.97 19.49
CA GLY A 185 2.26 4.02 18.38
C GLY A 185 3.50 4.10 17.48
N MET A 186 3.96 5.31 17.14
CA MET A 186 5.19 5.47 16.37
C MET A 186 6.41 4.92 17.11
N ALA A 187 6.53 5.15 18.41
CA ALA A 187 7.62 4.60 19.22
C ALA A 187 7.63 3.05 19.24
N GLU A 188 6.45 2.42 19.24
CA GLU A 188 6.31 0.96 19.13
C GLU A 188 6.76 0.47 17.73
N ILE A 189 6.27 1.12 16.66
CA ILE A 189 6.64 0.82 15.28
C ILE A 189 8.16 0.90 15.12
N VAL A 190 8.80 1.97 15.59
CA VAL A 190 10.25 2.16 15.51
C VAL A 190 11.00 1.01 16.24
N ARG A 191 10.59 0.68 17.47
CA ARG A 191 11.24 -0.39 18.24
C ARG A 191 11.18 -1.74 17.53
N VAL A 192 10.01 -2.13 17.05
CA VAL A 192 9.83 -3.40 16.32
C VAL A 192 10.63 -3.39 15.02
N SER A 193 10.56 -2.29 14.27
CA SER A 193 11.22 -2.19 12.97
C SER A 193 12.75 -2.23 13.08
N ILE A 194 13.34 -1.61 14.09
CA ILE A 194 14.79 -1.68 14.36
C ILE A 194 15.22 -3.13 14.62
N GLN A 195 14.45 -3.89 15.39
CA GLN A 195 14.77 -5.31 15.66
C GLN A 195 14.73 -6.16 14.39
N LEU A 196 13.98 -5.72 13.39
CA LEU A 196 13.87 -6.37 12.09
C LEU A 196 14.85 -5.81 11.04
N GLY A 197 15.75 -4.91 11.44
CA GLY A 197 16.82 -4.38 10.58
C GLY A 197 16.50 -3.08 9.85
N ALA A 198 15.40 -2.40 10.16
CA ALA A 198 15.06 -1.11 9.56
C ALA A 198 15.94 0.03 10.10
N ASN A 199 16.21 1.02 9.26
CA ASN A 199 16.82 2.26 9.67
C ASN A 199 15.79 3.16 10.40
N PRO A 200 16.03 3.60 11.62
CA PRO A 200 15.11 4.47 12.37
C PRO A 200 14.71 5.74 11.60
N SER A 201 15.63 6.33 10.84
CA SER A 201 15.35 7.58 10.10
C SER A 201 14.30 7.38 9.01
N THR A 202 14.21 6.19 8.40
CA THR A 202 13.20 5.86 7.40
C THR A 202 11.79 5.94 7.98
N LEU A 203 11.63 5.52 9.24
CA LEU A 203 10.33 5.46 9.91
C LEU A 203 9.78 6.85 10.26
N TYR A 204 10.63 7.85 10.41
CA TYR A 204 10.21 9.25 10.57
C TYR A 204 9.91 9.96 9.23
N GLY A 205 10.11 9.25 8.11
CA GLY A 205 9.81 9.74 6.76
C GLY A 205 8.36 9.49 6.32
N LEU A 206 8.17 9.56 4.99
CA LEU A 206 6.84 9.44 4.35
C LEU A 206 6.19 8.08 4.58
N SER A 207 6.95 6.98 4.48
CA SER A 207 6.41 5.62 4.63
C SER A 207 6.07 5.23 6.07
N GLY A 208 6.65 5.90 7.07
CA GLY A 208 6.35 5.70 8.49
C GLY A 208 5.44 6.79 9.04
N MET A 209 6.02 7.87 9.58
CA MET A 209 5.31 8.98 10.23
C MET A 209 4.27 9.61 9.31
N GLY A 210 4.63 9.90 8.04
CA GLY A 210 3.71 10.52 7.09
C GLY A 210 2.47 9.68 6.83
N ASP A 211 2.65 8.39 6.58
CA ASP A 211 1.56 7.44 6.31
C ASP A 211 0.74 7.13 7.58
N LEU A 212 1.39 7.09 8.76
CA LEU A 212 0.70 6.96 10.04
C LEU A 212 -0.26 8.13 10.27
N ILE A 213 0.22 9.37 10.16
CA ILE A 213 -0.60 10.57 10.38
C ILE A 213 -1.78 10.60 9.40
N ALA A 214 -1.53 10.45 8.09
CA ALA A 214 -2.57 10.47 7.08
C ALA A 214 -3.64 9.39 7.30
N THR A 215 -3.22 8.19 7.71
CA THR A 215 -4.13 7.06 7.92
C THR A 215 -4.94 7.20 9.21
N CYS A 216 -4.35 7.71 10.27
CA CYS A 216 -5.00 7.87 11.58
C CYS A 216 -5.91 9.09 11.68
N SER A 217 -5.75 10.07 10.79
CA SER A 217 -6.54 11.31 10.79
C SER A 217 -7.65 11.34 9.72
N SER A 218 -7.78 10.29 8.92
CA SER A 218 -8.70 10.31 7.79
C SER A 218 -9.79 9.24 7.87
N PRO A 219 -11.07 9.62 7.76
CA PRO A 219 -12.17 8.66 7.63
C PRO A 219 -12.16 7.89 6.29
N MET A 220 -11.32 8.28 5.33
CA MET A 220 -11.08 7.51 4.10
C MET A 220 -10.20 6.28 4.35
N SER A 221 -9.56 6.18 5.51
CA SER A 221 -8.79 5.00 5.91
C SER A 221 -9.74 3.88 6.33
N ARG A 222 -9.67 2.71 5.66
CA ARG A 222 -10.45 1.52 6.03
C ARG A 222 -10.22 1.12 7.48
N ASN A 223 -8.96 1.13 7.94
CA ASN A 223 -8.61 0.75 9.30
C ASN A 223 -9.17 1.75 10.34
N TYR A 224 -9.11 3.04 10.06
CA TYR A 224 -9.76 4.07 10.89
C TYR A 224 -11.28 3.83 10.96
N THR A 225 -11.92 3.53 9.82
CA THR A 225 -13.35 3.22 9.76
C THR A 225 -13.70 1.98 10.57
N VAL A 226 -12.89 0.91 10.50
CA VAL A 226 -13.05 -0.28 11.36
C VAL A 226 -13.07 0.11 12.84
N GLY A 227 -12.09 0.90 13.30
CA GLY A 227 -12.03 1.38 14.68
C GLY A 227 -13.27 2.18 15.10
N SER A 228 -13.72 3.07 14.21
CA SER A 228 -14.94 3.87 14.43
C SER A 228 -16.19 3.01 14.56
N MET A 229 -16.31 1.96 13.75
CA MET A 229 -17.47 1.05 13.80
C MET A 229 -17.45 0.17 15.06
N LEU A 230 -16.26 -0.29 15.49
CA LEU A 230 -16.07 -1.00 16.76
C LEU A 230 -16.49 -0.15 17.95
N ALA A 231 -16.10 1.14 17.97
CA ALA A 231 -16.51 2.08 19.04
C ALA A 231 -18.02 2.30 19.11
N LYS A 232 -18.75 2.13 18.00
CA LYS A 232 -20.20 2.15 17.92
C LYS A 232 -20.87 0.82 18.32
N GLY A 233 -20.08 -0.16 18.76
CA GLY A 233 -20.57 -1.47 19.23
C GLY A 233 -20.84 -2.49 18.12
N LYS A 234 -20.44 -2.24 16.85
CA LYS A 234 -20.57 -3.23 15.78
C LYS A 234 -19.61 -4.41 16.03
N LYS A 235 -20.04 -5.62 15.68
CA LYS A 235 -19.17 -6.81 15.74
C LYS A 235 -18.23 -6.86 14.56
N ILE A 236 -17.04 -7.40 14.74
CA ILE A 236 -16.00 -7.44 13.70
C ILE A 236 -16.48 -8.13 12.40
N ASN A 237 -17.21 -9.23 12.51
CA ASN A 237 -17.72 -9.95 11.33
C ASN A 237 -18.69 -9.11 10.50
N ASP A 238 -19.55 -8.31 11.15
CA ASP A 238 -20.49 -7.42 10.47
C ASP A 238 -19.74 -6.28 9.78
N ILE A 239 -18.68 -5.76 10.41
CA ILE A 239 -17.81 -4.72 9.85
C ILE A 239 -17.10 -5.22 8.60
N LEU A 240 -16.50 -6.42 8.65
CA LEU A 240 -15.80 -7.02 7.51
C LEU A 240 -16.75 -7.27 6.34
N ALA A 241 -17.95 -7.77 6.60
CA ALA A 241 -18.99 -7.95 5.57
C ALA A 241 -19.40 -6.62 4.92
N GLU A 242 -19.57 -5.56 5.73
CA GLU A 242 -19.96 -4.22 5.23
C GLU A 242 -18.85 -3.55 4.40
N LEU A 243 -17.57 -3.77 4.76
CA LEU A 243 -16.42 -3.18 4.07
C LEU A 243 -15.91 -4.02 2.89
N GLY A 244 -16.49 -5.20 2.65
CA GLY A 244 -16.13 -6.07 1.54
C GLY A 244 -14.74 -6.70 1.70
N SER A 245 -14.43 -7.20 2.89
CA SER A 245 -13.14 -7.83 3.22
C SER A 245 -13.33 -9.29 3.56
#